data_a8b112332ef5378064285769df035aca
#
_entry.id   a8b112332ef5378064285769df035aca
#
_cell.length_a   1.000
_cell.length_b   1.000
_cell.length_c   1.000
_cell.angle_alpha   90.00
_cell.angle_beta   90.00
_cell.angle_gamma   90.00
#
_symmetry.space_group_name_H-M   'P 1'
#
loop_
_entity.id
_entity.type
_entity.pdbx_description
1 polymer ?
#
loop_
_entity_poly.entity_id
_entity_poly.type
_entity_poly.pdbx_seq_one_letter_code
_entity_poly.pdbx_strand_id
1 'polypeptide(L)'
;MSRGLWRDRRAAVGLAVLGVAVLVAVFAPLVAGDPIAQRDIVATRFLAPLSSDLHGSFHLLGTDRFGRDVWARLAYGARVSLGVGALAVLVSVVIGVAVGAAAGFWRGWPATLLLGLTDFALALPRVVLLLLLASLWQPSAGLVILVLGLTGWMTIARLVHGEVRALVVRPFVEGAVGLGATDLRVLVRHVLPNAMTPVIVATALGLGNAIMLEAGLSFLGLGVQPPTPSWGNLIASGRDTLVNAPWVAAAPGVALVLVVVGATLLGDAVRDRLDPSLAAQRSS
;
A
#
# COMPACT_ATOMS: atom_id res chain seq x y z
N MET A 1 -10.80 19.91 22.02
CA MET A 1 -9.68 19.12 21.45
C MET A 1 -9.95 17.64 21.70
N SER A 2 -9.60 16.75 20.79
CA SER A 2 -9.70 15.27 20.84
C SER A 2 -11.11 14.65 20.88
N ARG A 3 -11.95 14.90 19.90
CA ARG A 3 -12.94 13.87 19.53
C ARG A 3 -12.16 12.77 18.78
N GLY A 4 -11.96 11.63 19.43
CA GLY A 4 -11.10 10.55 18.94
C GLY A 4 -11.40 10.12 17.49
N LEU A 5 -10.40 9.60 16.74
CA LEU A 5 -10.54 9.03 15.36
C LEU A 5 -11.75 8.10 15.25
N TRP A 6 -12.09 7.44 16.33
CA TRP A 6 -13.20 6.51 16.47
C TRP A 6 -14.62 7.15 16.34
N ARG A 7 -14.74 8.48 16.43
CA ARG A 7 -16.05 9.17 16.26
C ARG A 7 -16.32 9.59 14.81
N ASP A 8 -15.31 9.55 13.95
CA ASP A 8 -15.49 9.75 12.52
C ASP A 8 -15.89 8.41 11.89
N ARG A 9 -17.10 8.33 11.34
CA ARG A 9 -17.63 7.12 10.70
C ARG A 9 -16.71 6.63 9.57
N ARG A 10 -16.10 7.53 8.82
CA ARG A 10 -15.18 7.19 7.73
C ARG A 10 -13.92 6.50 8.25
N ALA A 11 -13.32 7.08 9.30
CA ALA A 11 -12.16 6.47 9.98
C ALA A 11 -12.51 5.10 10.57
N ALA A 12 -13.67 4.99 11.24
CA ALA A 12 -14.10 3.74 11.85
C ALA A 12 -14.32 2.64 10.82
N VAL A 13 -14.98 2.93 9.68
CA VAL A 13 -15.17 1.99 8.59
C VAL A 13 -13.83 1.60 7.96
N GLY A 14 -12.97 2.59 7.64
CA GLY A 14 -11.65 2.32 7.07
C GLY A 14 -10.79 1.44 7.97
N LEU A 15 -10.74 1.74 9.29
CA LEU A 15 -10.02 0.94 10.28
C LEU A 15 -10.61 -0.47 10.44
N ALA A 16 -11.94 -0.60 10.42
CA ALA A 16 -12.58 -1.91 10.52
C ALA A 16 -12.24 -2.79 9.32
N VAL A 17 -12.35 -2.25 8.09
CA VAL A 17 -12.03 -3.00 6.86
C VAL A 17 -10.56 -3.40 6.82
N LEU A 18 -9.65 -2.45 7.06
CA LEU A 18 -8.22 -2.74 7.09
C LEU A 18 -7.85 -3.67 8.23
N GLY A 19 -8.45 -3.49 9.41
CA GLY A 19 -8.25 -4.35 10.57
C GLY A 19 -8.68 -5.79 10.28
N VAL A 20 -9.84 -6.00 9.70
CA VAL A 20 -10.31 -7.35 9.28
C VAL A 20 -9.36 -7.95 8.25
N ALA A 21 -8.95 -7.20 7.23
CA ALA A 21 -8.02 -7.68 6.21
C ALA A 21 -6.66 -8.09 6.81
N VAL A 22 -6.13 -7.29 7.75
CA VAL A 22 -4.88 -7.60 8.47
C VAL A 22 -5.06 -8.82 9.39
N LEU A 23 -6.18 -8.91 10.12
CA LEU A 23 -6.46 -10.09 10.96
C LEU A 23 -6.56 -11.36 10.12
N VAL A 24 -7.30 -11.34 9.01
CA VAL A 24 -7.37 -12.49 8.08
C VAL A 24 -5.98 -12.84 7.56
N ALA A 25 -5.17 -11.85 7.18
CA ALA A 25 -3.80 -12.07 6.70
C ALA A 25 -2.89 -12.69 7.78
N VAL A 26 -2.91 -12.17 9.00
CA VAL A 26 -2.07 -12.65 10.11
C VAL A 26 -2.48 -14.05 10.54
N PHE A 27 -3.79 -14.27 10.72
CA PHE A 27 -4.35 -15.52 11.19
C PHE A 27 -4.68 -16.51 10.08
N ALA A 28 -4.29 -16.24 8.81
CA ALA A 28 -4.51 -17.15 7.68
C ALA A 28 -4.14 -18.61 7.97
N PRO A 29 -3.01 -18.94 8.64
CA PRO A 29 -2.66 -20.32 8.97
C PRO A 29 -3.61 -21.01 9.95
N LEU A 30 -4.39 -20.23 10.73
CA LEU A 30 -5.34 -20.76 11.72
C LEU A 30 -6.77 -20.83 11.20
N VAL A 31 -7.14 -19.93 10.27
CA VAL A 31 -8.52 -19.77 9.78
C VAL A 31 -8.73 -20.34 8.39
N ALA A 32 -7.66 -20.76 7.72
CA ALA A 32 -7.69 -21.27 6.36
C ALA A 32 -6.78 -22.48 6.23
N GLY A 33 -7.16 -23.44 5.40
CA GLY A 33 -6.35 -24.61 5.06
C GLY A 33 -5.12 -24.24 4.21
N ASP A 34 -4.41 -25.26 3.72
CA ASP A 34 -3.28 -25.06 2.82
C ASP A 34 -3.74 -24.46 1.47
N PRO A 35 -3.26 -23.27 1.07
CA PRO A 35 -3.67 -22.59 -0.16
C PRO A 35 -3.18 -23.28 -1.44
N ILE A 36 -2.29 -24.28 -1.31
CA ILE A 36 -1.67 -25.01 -2.43
C ILE A 36 -2.20 -26.43 -2.52
N ALA A 37 -2.83 -26.94 -1.46
CA ALA A 37 -3.31 -28.32 -1.41
C ALA A 37 -4.25 -28.63 -2.59
N GLN A 38 -3.94 -29.72 -3.29
CA GLN A 38 -4.71 -30.31 -4.38
C GLN A 38 -4.91 -31.80 -4.05
N ARG A 39 -6.16 -32.20 -3.77
CA ARG A 39 -6.43 -33.61 -3.43
C ARG A 39 -6.87 -34.39 -4.67
N ASP A 40 -8.06 -34.14 -5.16
CA ASP A 40 -8.60 -34.73 -6.39
C ASP A 40 -9.06 -33.61 -7.32
N ILE A 41 -8.23 -33.25 -8.29
CA ILE A 41 -8.47 -32.13 -9.18
C ILE A 41 -9.75 -32.33 -10.00
N VAL A 42 -10.05 -33.57 -10.39
CA VAL A 42 -11.21 -33.85 -11.26
C VAL A 42 -12.52 -33.71 -10.48
N ALA A 43 -12.55 -34.26 -9.26
CA ALA A 43 -13.75 -34.23 -8.43
C ALA A 43 -13.97 -32.90 -7.71
N THR A 44 -12.89 -32.12 -7.46
CA THR A 44 -12.96 -30.90 -6.66
C THR A 44 -12.87 -29.60 -7.46
N ARG A 45 -12.64 -29.65 -8.79
CA ARG A 45 -12.57 -28.45 -9.61
C ARG A 45 -13.91 -27.73 -9.71
N PHE A 46 -13.88 -26.41 -9.54
CA PHE A 46 -15.05 -25.52 -9.67
C PHE A 46 -16.24 -25.89 -8.76
N LEU A 47 -15.97 -26.43 -7.58
CA LEU A 47 -17.01 -26.56 -6.57
C LEU A 47 -17.57 -25.19 -6.21
N ALA A 48 -18.90 -25.10 -6.14
CA ALA A 48 -19.58 -23.86 -5.82
C ALA A 48 -19.25 -23.37 -4.40
N PRO A 49 -19.37 -22.07 -4.10
CA PRO A 49 -19.33 -21.57 -2.74
C PRO A 49 -20.32 -22.31 -1.83
N LEU A 50 -19.94 -22.49 -0.55
CA LEU A 50 -20.71 -23.18 0.49
C LEU A 50 -20.97 -24.67 0.18
N SER A 51 -20.13 -25.33 -0.59
CA SER A 51 -20.21 -26.76 -0.89
C SER A 51 -19.15 -27.55 -0.13
N SER A 52 -19.39 -28.86 0.00
CA SER A 52 -18.43 -29.81 0.54
C SER A 52 -17.92 -30.74 -0.56
N ASP A 53 -16.65 -31.13 -0.48
CA ASP A 53 -16.07 -32.13 -1.36
C ASP A 53 -16.46 -33.56 -0.94
N LEU A 54 -16.06 -34.55 -1.75
CA LEU A 54 -16.29 -35.96 -1.48
C LEU A 54 -15.56 -36.48 -0.23
N HIS A 55 -14.57 -35.71 0.27
CA HIS A 55 -13.79 -36.04 1.47
C HIS A 55 -14.32 -35.32 2.71
N GLY A 56 -15.46 -34.61 2.61
CA GLY A 56 -16.10 -33.89 3.71
C GLY A 56 -15.46 -32.52 4.04
N SER A 57 -14.51 -32.00 3.21
CA SER A 57 -13.96 -30.67 3.40
C SER A 57 -14.95 -29.60 2.90
N PHE A 58 -15.24 -28.60 3.74
CA PHE A 58 -16.16 -27.53 3.42
C PHE A 58 -15.42 -26.36 2.75
N HIS A 59 -15.94 -25.86 1.63
CA HIS A 59 -15.37 -24.78 0.82
C HIS A 59 -16.24 -23.53 0.89
N LEU A 60 -15.88 -22.58 1.78
CA LEU A 60 -16.65 -21.33 2.01
C LEU A 60 -16.85 -20.52 0.73
N LEU A 61 -15.79 -20.34 -0.06
CA LEU A 61 -15.80 -19.59 -1.32
C LEU A 61 -15.63 -20.50 -2.55
N GLY A 62 -15.88 -21.81 -2.40
CA GLY A 62 -15.71 -22.77 -3.47
C GLY A 62 -14.25 -23.06 -3.79
N THR A 63 -14.02 -23.68 -4.96
CA THR A 63 -12.69 -24.09 -5.42
C THR A 63 -12.36 -23.51 -6.79
N ASP A 64 -11.08 -23.49 -7.11
CA ASP A 64 -10.56 -23.04 -8.40
C ASP A 64 -10.45 -24.20 -9.44
N ARG A 65 -9.90 -23.91 -10.62
CA ARG A 65 -9.69 -24.89 -11.68
C ARG A 65 -8.77 -26.06 -11.33
N PHE A 66 -7.99 -25.92 -10.25
CA PHE A 66 -7.09 -26.95 -9.73
C PHE A 66 -7.61 -27.63 -8.46
N GLY A 67 -8.89 -27.38 -8.11
CA GLY A 67 -9.50 -27.92 -6.89
C GLY A 67 -8.99 -27.29 -5.58
N ARG A 68 -8.27 -26.18 -5.65
CA ARG A 68 -7.73 -25.48 -4.48
C ARG A 68 -8.80 -24.60 -3.85
N ASP A 69 -8.83 -24.55 -2.53
CA ASP A 69 -9.79 -23.74 -1.77
C ASP A 69 -9.57 -22.23 -2.01
N VAL A 70 -10.63 -21.54 -2.48
CA VAL A 70 -10.56 -20.11 -2.81
C VAL A 70 -10.44 -19.26 -1.55
N TRP A 71 -11.09 -19.66 -0.42
CA TRP A 71 -10.96 -18.94 0.85
C TRP A 71 -9.51 -19.01 1.38
N ALA A 72 -8.91 -20.19 1.38
CA ALA A 72 -7.53 -20.34 1.79
C ALA A 72 -6.59 -19.46 0.95
N ARG A 73 -6.76 -19.48 -0.37
CA ARG A 73 -5.98 -18.65 -1.29
C ARG A 73 -6.22 -17.16 -1.10
N LEU A 74 -7.46 -16.75 -0.80
CA LEU A 74 -7.80 -15.35 -0.52
C LEU A 74 -7.11 -14.86 0.76
N ALA A 75 -7.16 -15.66 1.84
CA ALA A 75 -6.56 -15.33 3.13
C ALA A 75 -5.02 -15.25 3.05
N TYR A 76 -4.37 -16.23 2.43
CA TYR A 76 -2.93 -16.18 2.21
C TYR A 76 -2.53 -15.11 1.18
N GLY A 77 -3.37 -14.87 0.16
CA GLY A 77 -3.19 -13.78 -0.79
C GLY A 77 -3.22 -12.41 -0.12
N ALA A 78 -4.06 -12.23 0.92
CA ALA A 78 -4.07 -11.02 1.74
C ALA A 78 -2.69 -10.75 2.39
N ARG A 79 -2.02 -11.77 2.96
CA ARG A 79 -0.67 -11.62 3.54
C ARG A 79 0.32 -11.07 2.53
N VAL A 80 0.25 -11.61 1.31
CA VAL A 80 1.19 -11.23 0.24
C VAL A 80 0.88 -9.82 -0.27
N SER A 81 -0.38 -9.56 -0.67
CA SER A 81 -0.74 -8.27 -1.27
C SER A 81 -0.64 -7.11 -0.27
N LEU A 82 -1.09 -7.29 0.99
CA LEU A 82 -0.94 -6.26 2.03
C LEU A 82 0.53 -6.07 2.41
N GLY A 83 1.28 -7.16 2.56
CA GLY A 83 2.70 -7.11 2.92
C GLY A 83 3.54 -6.42 1.85
N VAL A 84 3.36 -6.78 0.58
CA VAL A 84 4.05 -6.15 -0.56
C VAL A 84 3.69 -4.67 -0.64
N GLY A 85 2.40 -4.31 -0.54
CA GLY A 85 1.96 -2.92 -0.56
C GLY A 85 2.56 -2.10 0.58
N ALA A 86 2.52 -2.62 1.80
CA ALA A 86 3.08 -1.94 2.98
C ALA A 86 4.59 -1.74 2.89
N LEU A 87 5.35 -2.77 2.49
CA LEU A 87 6.80 -2.69 2.31
C LEU A 87 7.18 -1.74 1.18
N ALA A 88 6.46 -1.75 0.07
CA ALA A 88 6.69 -0.81 -1.03
C ALA A 88 6.49 0.65 -0.60
N VAL A 89 5.42 0.93 0.15
CA VAL A 89 5.16 2.27 0.71
C VAL A 89 6.25 2.66 1.71
N LEU A 90 6.67 1.74 2.58
CA LEU A 90 7.76 2.00 3.53
C LEU A 90 9.05 2.40 2.81
N VAL A 91 9.45 1.66 1.77
CA VAL A 91 10.63 2.00 0.94
C VAL A 91 10.47 3.38 0.30
N SER A 92 9.28 3.66 -0.29
CA SER A 92 8.98 4.96 -0.88
C SER A 92 9.09 6.10 0.12
N VAL A 93 8.57 5.92 1.33
CA VAL A 93 8.60 6.94 2.40
C VAL A 93 10.03 7.17 2.87
N VAL A 94 10.79 6.10 3.13
CA VAL A 94 12.18 6.23 3.60
C VAL A 94 13.04 7.00 2.60
N ILE A 95 12.99 6.60 1.32
CA ILE A 95 13.75 7.28 0.27
C ILE A 95 13.24 8.72 0.07
N GLY A 96 11.92 8.88 -0.03
CA GLY A 96 11.30 10.19 -0.28
C GLY A 96 11.56 11.20 0.83
N VAL A 97 11.47 10.76 2.10
CA VAL A 97 11.80 11.60 3.26
C VAL A 97 13.28 11.98 3.26
N ALA A 98 14.18 11.03 3.01
CA ALA A 98 15.62 11.31 2.99
C ALA A 98 15.99 12.31 1.88
N VAL A 99 15.52 12.06 0.65
CA VAL A 99 15.80 12.93 -0.51
C VAL A 99 15.12 14.29 -0.36
N GLY A 100 13.84 14.32 0.03
CA GLY A 100 13.08 15.56 0.20
C GLY A 100 13.60 16.43 1.32
N ALA A 101 13.99 15.82 2.46
CA ALA A 101 14.61 16.53 3.58
C ALA A 101 15.97 17.11 3.20
N ALA A 102 16.81 16.32 2.53
CA ALA A 102 18.11 16.79 2.04
C ALA A 102 17.97 17.97 1.07
N ALA A 103 17.12 17.80 0.06
CA ALA A 103 16.90 18.86 -0.95
C ALA A 103 16.20 20.10 -0.38
N GLY A 104 15.39 19.96 0.66
CA GLY A 104 14.68 21.08 1.30
C GLY A 104 15.52 21.85 2.31
N PHE A 105 16.39 21.17 3.04
CA PHE A 105 17.18 21.77 4.11
C PHE A 105 18.45 22.44 3.59
N TRP A 106 19.26 21.69 2.81
CA TRP A 106 20.49 22.24 2.25
C TRP A 106 20.20 23.12 1.03
N ARG A 107 21.15 24.00 0.73
CA ARG A 107 21.11 24.93 -0.40
C ARG A 107 22.25 24.64 -1.39
N GLY A 108 22.14 25.18 -2.59
CA GLY A 108 23.19 25.06 -3.62
C GLY A 108 22.98 23.88 -4.58
N TRP A 109 24.03 23.53 -5.32
CA TRP A 109 23.95 22.58 -6.42
C TRP A 109 23.47 21.15 -6.04
N PRO A 110 23.79 20.58 -4.84
CA PRO A 110 23.27 19.24 -4.51
C PRO A 110 21.75 19.22 -4.38
N ALA A 111 21.16 20.25 -3.76
CA ALA A 111 19.71 20.38 -3.65
C ALA A 111 19.06 20.50 -5.04
N THR A 112 19.65 21.32 -5.91
CA THR A 112 19.17 21.50 -7.30
C THR A 112 19.26 20.20 -8.09
N LEU A 113 20.33 19.42 -7.93
CA LEU A 113 20.48 18.10 -8.57
C LEU A 113 19.43 17.10 -8.08
N LEU A 114 19.23 16.98 -6.76
CA LEU A 114 18.23 16.08 -6.19
C LEU A 114 16.81 16.41 -6.65
N LEU A 115 16.48 17.71 -6.70
CA LEU A 115 15.19 18.16 -7.22
C LEU A 115 15.06 17.89 -8.72
N GLY A 116 16.08 18.20 -9.50
CA GLY A 116 16.09 17.94 -10.94
C GLY A 116 15.90 16.46 -11.26
N LEU A 117 16.56 15.57 -10.52
CA LEU A 117 16.36 14.12 -10.65
C LEU A 117 14.95 13.70 -10.25
N THR A 118 14.40 14.27 -9.18
CA THR A 118 13.02 13.99 -8.74
C THR A 118 12.02 14.45 -9.80
N ASP A 119 12.20 15.64 -10.37
CA ASP A 119 11.33 16.20 -11.38
C ASP A 119 11.42 15.46 -12.72
N PHE A 120 12.62 15.10 -13.14
CA PHE A 120 12.84 14.23 -14.29
C PHE A 120 12.09 12.89 -14.13
N ALA A 121 12.26 12.24 -12.97
CA ALA A 121 11.60 10.98 -12.70
C ALA A 121 10.06 11.09 -12.63
N LEU A 122 9.52 12.20 -12.11
CA LEU A 122 8.08 12.50 -12.11
C LEU A 122 7.52 12.78 -13.50
N ALA A 123 8.35 13.27 -14.45
CA ALA A 123 7.92 13.51 -15.83
C ALA A 123 7.67 12.21 -16.62
N LEU A 124 8.23 11.09 -16.15
CA LEU A 124 8.01 9.78 -16.78
C LEU A 124 6.64 9.22 -16.39
N PRO A 125 5.86 8.67 -17.35
CA PRO A 125 4.61 8.01 -17.03
C PRO A 125 4.85 6.82 -16.08
N ARG A 126 4.39 6.95 -14.83
CA ARG A 126 4.69 5.99 -13.75
C ARG A 126 4.38 4.54 -14.12
N VAL A 127 3.23 4.29 -14.77
CA VAL A 127 2.83 2.94 -15.16
C VAL A 127 3.80 2.35 -16.20
N VAL A 128 4.26 3.16 -17.15
CA VAL A 128 5.25 2.73 -18.16
C VAL A 128 6.58 2.36 -17.48
N LEU A 129 7.03 3.20 -16.53
CA LEU A 129 8.25 2.94 -15.77
C LEU A 129 8.13 1.66 -14.93
N LEU A 130 6.98 1.44 -14.28
CA LEU A 130 6.69 0.21 -13.53
C LEU A 130 6.78 -1.03 -14.40
N LEU A 131 6.10 -1.03 -15.56
CA LEU A 131 6.08 -2.16 -16.49
C LEU A 131 7.48 -2.43 -17.07
N LEU A 132 8.21 -1.38 -17.44
CA LEU A 132 9.58 -1.48 -17.94
C LEU A 132 10.49 -2.14 -16.88
N LEU A 133 10.53 -1.59 -15.66
CA LEU A 133 11.39 -2.12 -14.61
C LEU A 133 10.99 -3.55 -14.20
N ALA A 134 9.69 -3.84 -14.11
CA ALA A 134 9.21 -5.19 -13.78
C ALA A 134 9.52 -6.22 -14.86
N SER A 135 9.66 -5.81 -16.13
CA SER A 135 9.98 -6.72 -17.25
C SER A 135 11.47 -7.05 -17.37
N LEU A 136 12.37 -6.31 -16.69
CA LEU A 136 13.82 -6.52 -16.80
C LEU A 136 14.34 -7.68 -15.95
N TRP A 137 13.57 -8.13 -14.95
CA TRP A 137 13.98 -9.16 -14.01
C TRP A 137 12.92 -10.26 -13.88
N GLN A 138 13.30 -11.38 -13.25
CA GLN A 138 12.38 -12.47 -12.93
C GLN A 138 11.27 -11.97 -11.98
N PRO A 139 9.98 -12.15 -12.32
CA PRO A 139 8.86 -11.71 -11.50
C PRO A 139 8.88 -12.32 -10.10
N SER A 140 8.78 -11.49 -9.08
CA SER A 140 8.76 -11.90 -7.66
C SER A 140 8.14 -10.83 -6.77
N ALA A 141 7.74 -11.20 -5.55
CA ALA A 141 7.26 -10.24 -4.56
C ALA A 141 8.33 -9.17 -4.21
N GLY A 142 9.60 -9.59 -4.09
CA GLY A 142 10.72 -8.68 -3.81
C GLY A 142 10.93 -7.66 -4.93
N LEU A 143 10.83 -8.09 -6.20
CA LEU A 143 10.90 -7.18 -7.35
C LEU A 143 9.77 -6.14 -7.30
N VAL A 144 8.54 -6.57 -7.01
CA VAL A 144 7.40 -5.64 -6.92
C VAL A 144 7.61 -4.61 -5.82
N ILE A 145 8.06 -5.02 -4.62
CA ILE A 145 8.40 -4.11 -3.52
C ILE A 145 9.43 -3.07 -3.97
N LEU A 146 10.50 -3.53 -4.63
CA LEU A 146 11.57 -2.66 -5.09
C LEU A 146 11.09 -1.68 -6.16
N VAL A 147 10.39 -2.19 -7.18
CA VAL A 147 9.90 -1.36 -8.31
C VAL A 147 8.87 -0.34 -7.82
N LEU A 148 7.90 -0.74 -6.99
CA LEU A 148 6.92 0.18 -6.42
C LEU A 148 7.58 1.19 -5.47
N GLY A 149 8.53 0.75 -4.65
CA GLY A 149 9.29 1.59 -3.75
C GLY A 149 10.12 2.65 -4.49
N LEU A 150 10.86 2.22 -5.52
CA LEU A 150 11.69 3.08 -6.36
C LEU A 150 10.90 4.01 -7.30
N THR A 151 9.62 3.79 -7.47
CA THR A 151 8.75 4.67 -8.28
C THR A 151 7.75 5.46 -7.45
N GLY A 152 7.68 5.22 -6.14
CA GLY A 152 6.76 5.92 -5.24
C GLY A 152 7.40 7.07 -4.45
N TRP A 153 8.71 7.07 -4.27
CA TRP A 153 9.43 8.03 -3.42
C TRP A 153 9.40 9.47 -3.94
N MET A 154 9.28 9.68 -5.25
CA MET A 154 9.39 11.00 -5.88
C MET A 154 8.30 11.96 -5.37
N THR A 155 7.06 11.50 -5.29
CA THR A 155 5.93 12.29 -4.77
C THR A 155 6.14 12.65 -3.30
N ILE A 156 6.63 11.70 -2.49
CA ILE A 156 6.95 11.93 -1.08
C ILE A 156 8.11 12.92 -0.96
N ALA A 157 9.17 12.78 -1.78
CA ALA A 157 10.31 13.69 -1.76
C ALA A 157 9.87 15.13 -2.06
N ARG A 158 9.01 15.35 -3.04
CA ARG A 158 8.50 16.67 -3.40
C ARG A 158 7.67 17.28 -2.28
N LEU A 159 6.82 16.46 -1.64
CA LEU A 159 6.02 16.86 -0.49
C LEU A 159 6.92 17.29 0.69
N VAL A 160 7.87 16.43 1.06
CA VAL A 160 8.81 16.71 2.18
C VAL A 160 9.69 17.92 1.88
N HIS A 161 10.18 18.05 0.64
CA HIS A 161 10.94 19.24 0.23
C HIS A 161 10.16 20.53 0.47
N GLY A 162 8.89 20.60 0.05
CA GLY A 162 8.04 21.77 0.24
C GLY A 162 7.84 22.12 1.71
N GLU A 163 7.53 21.12 2.54
CA GLU A 163 7.35 21.29 3.99
C GLU A 163 8.64 21.76 4.69
N VAL A 164 9.77 21.11 4.39
CA VAL A 164 11.07 21.46 4.98
C VAL A 164 11.45 22.90 4.61
N ARG A 165 11.27 23.29 3.35
CA ARG A 165 11.53 24.68 2.89
C ARG A 165 10.66 25.71 3.63
N ALA A 166 9.39 25.39 3.89
CA ALA A 166 8.50 26.28 4.63
C ALA A 166 8.86 26.36 6.13
N LEU A 167 9.39 25.28 6.70
CA LEU A 167 9.74 25.23 8.12
C LEU A 167 11.09 25.84 8.45
N VAL A 168 12.08 25.74 7.56
CA VAL A 168 13.46 26.24 7.79
C VAL A 168 13.52 27.75 8.06
N VAL A 169 12.55 28.52 7.56
CA VAL A 169 12.47 29.98 7.76
C VAL A 169 11.61 30.39 8.96
N ARG A 170 11.20 29.44 9.80
CA ARG A 170 10.36 29.73 10.98
C ARG A 170 11.19 30.18 12.18
N PRO A 171 10.67 31.09 13.05
CA PRO A 171 11.40 31.64 14.19
C PRO A 171 11.95 30.60 15.16
N PHE A 172 11.27 29.45 15.34
CA PHE A 172 11.74 28.38 16.24
C PHE A 172 13.02 27.70 15.70
N VAL A 173 13.19 27.66 14.36
CA VAL A 173 14.41 27.14 13.73
C VAL A 173 15.56 28.15 13.88
N GLU A 174 15.28 29.42 13.65
CA GLU A 174 16.27 30.49 13.87
C GLU A 174 16.73 30.51 15.35
N GLY A 175 15.79 30.37 16.29
CA GLY A 175 16.12 30.27 17.71
C GLY A 175 17.02 29.07 18.04
N ALA A 176 16.77 27.90 17.44
CA ALA A 176 17.59 26.70 17.65
C ALA A 176 19.03 26.90 17.11
N VAL A 177 19.16 27.53 15.95
CA VAL A 177 20.48 27.89 15.36
C VAL A 177 21.20 28.91 16.23
N GLY A 178 20.49 29.95 16.72
CA GLY A 178 21.04 30.98 17.62
C GLY A 178 21.56 30.40 18.96
N LEU A 179 20.99 29.27 19.41
CA LEU A 179 21.44 28.51 20.58
C LEU A 179 22.59 27.53 20.26
N GLY A 180 23.14 27.56 19.05
CA GLY A 180 24.29 26.74 18.65
C GLY A 180 23.96 25.30 18.24
N ALA A 181 22.70 24.99 17.88
CA ALA A 181 22.36 23.68 17.34
C ALA A 181 22.98 23.46 15.96
N THR A 182 23.58 22.29 15.74
CA THR A 182 24.12 21.90 14.43
C THR A 182 23.01 21.67 13.41
N ASP A 183 23.30 21.86 12.12
CA ASP A 183 22.35 21.69 11.02
C ASP A 183 21.60 20.34 11.08
N LEU A 184 22.34 19.25 11.29
CA LEU A 184 21.74 17.91 11.39
C LEU A 184 20.79 17.81 12.60
N ARG A 185 21.15 18.42 13.73
CA ARG A 185 20.28 18.47 14.92
C ARG A 185 19.03 19.28 14.65
N VAL A 186 19.15 20.42 13.98
CA VAL A 186 18.02 21.27 13.56
C VAL A 186 17.10 20.47 12.64
N LEU A 187 17.65 19.84 11.61
CA LEU A 187 16.87 19.04 10.66
C LEU A 187 16.11 17.92 11.35
N VAL A 188 16.82 17.04 12.09
CA VAL A 188 16.23 15.80 12.62
C VAL A 188 15.33 16.06 13.82
N ARG A 189 15.64 17.04 14.67
CA ARG A 189 14.93 17.25 15.94
C ARG A 189 13.87 18.35 15.88
N HIS A 190 14.01 19.31 14.97
CA HIS A 190 13.11 20.47 14.91
C HIS A 190 12.29 20.54 13.61
N VAL A 191 12.93 20.30 12.46
CA VAL A 191 12.26 20.47 11.17
C VAL A 191 11.50 19.21 10.75
N LEU A 192 12.20 18.08 10.69
CA LEU A 192 11.64 16.83 10.15
C LEU A 192 10.40 16.32 10.91
N PRO A 193 10.34 16.31 12.26
CA PRO A 193 9.15 15.88 12.97
C PRO A 193 7.90 16.72 12.64
N ASN A 194 8.09 18.02 12.40
CA ASN A 194 7.01 18.94 12.02
C ASN A 194 6.61 18.80 10.54
N ALA A 195 7.52 18.33 9.68
CA ALA A 195 7.25 18.06 8.27
C ALA A 195 6.52 16.73 8.04
N MET A 196 6.40 15.85 9.05
CA MET A 196 5.83 14.51 8.88
C MET A 196 4.31 14.48 8.74
N THR A 197 3.60 15.51 9.18
CA THR A 197 2.13 15.55 9.14
C THR A 197 1.55 15.22 7.76
N PRO A 198 1.89 15.91 6.67
CA PRO A 198 1.38 15.57 5.35
C PRO A 198 1.96 14.25 4.79
N VAL A 199 3.14 13.83 5.26
CA VAL A 199 3.72 12.52 4.86
C VAL A 199 2.89 11.37 5.41
N ILE A 200 2.39 11.45 6.65
CA ILE A 200 1.51 10.44 7.24
C ILE A 200 0.25 10.28 6.41
N VAL A 201 -0.36 11.39 5.98
CA VAL A 201 -1.54 11.38 5.11
C VAL A 201 -1.22 10.73 3.76
N ALA A 202 -0.13 11.16 3.12
CA ALA A 202 0.30 10.62 1.83
C ALA A 202 0.64 9.11 1.92
N THR A 203 1.19 8.65 3.05
CA THR A 203 1.48 7.25 3.32
C THR A 203 0.19 6.42 3.41
N ALA A 204 -0.81 6.91 4.15
CA ALA A 204 -2.09 6.22 4.30
C ALA A 204 -2.82 6.07 2.95
N LEU A 205 -2.90 7.13 2.16
CA LEU A 205 -3.46 7.10 0.81
C LEU A 205 -2.61 6.27 -0.16
N GLY A 206 -1.29 6.32 -0.01
CA GLY A 206 -0.32 5.57 -0.80
C GLY A 206 -0.46 4.05 -0.66
N LEU A 207 -0.90 3.57 0.51
CA LEU A 207 -1.06 2.14 0.78
C LEU A 207 -2.10 1.50 -0.16
N GLY A 208 -3.28 2.07 -0.28
CA GLY A 208 -4.32 1.58 -1.19
C GLY A 208 -3.85 1.55 -2.64
N ASN A 209 -3.17 2.62 -3.08
CA ASN A 209 -2.60 2.71 -4.42
C ASN A 209 -1.49 1.66 -4.66
N ALA A 210 -0.62 1.41 -3.69
CA ALA A 210 0.44 0.41 -3.81
C ALA A 210 -0.12 -1.01 -3.91
N ILE A 211 -1.16 -1.35 -3.12
CA ILE A 211 -1.84 -2.65 -3.19
C ILE A 211 -2.53 -2.82 -4.56
N MET A 212 -3.17 -1.77 -5.07
CA MET A 212 -3.79 -1.81 -6.40
C MET A 212 -2.77 -2.00 -7.52
N LEU A 213 -1.62 -1.33 -7.44
CA LEU A 213 -0.53 -1.48 -8.42
C LEU A 213 0.14 -2.87 -8.32
N GLU A 214 0.33 -3.42 -7.10
CA GLU A 214 0.79 -4.81 -6.92
C GLU A 214 -0.16 -5.77 -7.61
N ALA A 215 -1.47 -5.64 -7.33
CA ALA A 215 -2.48 -6.50 -7.94
C ALA A 215 -2.47 -6.38 -9.47
N GLY A 216 -2.30 -5.18 -10.02
CA GLY A 216 -2.16 -4.94 -11.46
C GLY A 216 -0.92 -5.63 -12.07
N LEU A 217 0.25 -5.48 -11.44
CA LEU A 217 1.49 -6.15 -11.90
C LEU A 217 1.36 -7.68 -11.80
N SER A 218 0.82 -8.20 -10.71
CA SER A 218 0.57 -9.64 -10.52
C SER A 218 -0.46 -10.18 -11.51
N PHE A 219 -1.50 -9.40 -11.82
CA PHE A 219 -2.49 -9.73 -12.85
C PHE A 219 -1.86 -9.85 -14.26
N LEU A 220 -0.89 -8.98 -14.57
CA LEU A 220 -0.15 -9.00 -15.85
C LEU A 220 0.96 -10.05 -15.88
N GLY A 221 1.16 -10.82 -14.79
CA GLY A 221 2.23 -11.82 -14.71
C GLY A 221 3.61 -11.26 -14.42
N LEU A 222 3.73 -9.96 -14.08
CA LEU A 222 4.98 -9.28 -13.74
C LEU A 222 5.21 -9.17 -12.22
N GLY A 223 4.28 -9.70 -11.42
CA GLY A 223 4.32 -9.63 -9.97
C GLY A 223 4.59 -10.97 -9.30
N VAL A 224 3.80 -11.26 -8.26
CA VAL A 224 3.91 -12.50 -7.49
C VAL A 224 3.50 -13.70 -8.33
N GLN A 225 4.37 -14.71 -8.39
CA GLN A 225 4.17 -15.88 -9.23
C GLN A 225 3.53 -17.05 -8.46
N PRO A 226 2.68 -17.85 -9.13
CA PRO A 226 2.27 -19.14 -8.59
C PRO A 226 3.49 -20.01 -8.19
N PRO A 227 3.37 -20.87 -7.15
CA PRO A 227 2.13 -21.23 -6.45
C PRO A 227 1.68 -20.23 -5.38
N THR A 228 2.52 -19.24 -5.02
CA THR A 228 2.21 -18.24 -3.98
C THR A 228 0.98 -17.42 -4.37
N PRO A 229 -0.10 -17.40 -3.57
CA PRO A 229 -1.27 -16.60 -3.88
C PRO A 229 -1.01 -15.11 -3.61
N SER A 230 -1.48 -14.25 -4.52
CA SER A 230 -1.75 -12.83 -4.29
C SER A 230 -3.12 -12.48 -4.87
N TRP A 231 -3.74 -11.41 -4.42
CA TRP A 231 -5.06 -11.05 -4.97
C TRP A 231 -5.00 -10.79 -6.48
N GLY A 232 -3.90 -10.20 -6.97
CA GLY A 232 -3.72 -9.95 -8.40
C GLY A 232 -3.62 -11.22 -9.23
N ASN A 233 -2.82 -12.20 -8.82
CA ASN A 233 -2.70 -13.47 -9.57
C ASN A 233 -3.94 -14.36 -9.43
N LEU A 234 -4.70 -14.23 -8.32
CA LEU A 234 -6.00 -14.89 -8.19
C LEU A 234 -7.02 -14.33 -9.17
N ILE A 235 -7.10 -13.00 -9.31
CA ILE A 235 -7.96 -12.35 -10.31
C ILE A 235 -7.56 -12.80 -11.72
N ALA A 236 -6.25 -12.82 -12.03
CA ALA A 236 -5.73 -13.28 -13.31
C ALA A 236 -6.15 -14.73 -13.61
N SER A 237 -6.01 -15.62 -12.61
CA SER A 237 -6.39 -17.04 -12.78
C SER A 237 -7.89 -17.27 -12.92
N GLY A 238 -8.72 -16.39 -12.34
CA GLY A 238 -10.17 -16.43 -12.43
C GLY A 238 -10.73 -15.82 -13.70
N ARG A 239 -9.96 -15.00 -14.44
CA ARG A 239 -10.42 -14.35 -15.67
C ARG A 239 -10.93 -15.34 -16.71
N ASP A 240 -10.19 -16.42 -16.91
CA ASP A 240 -10.50 -17.42 -17.94
C ASP A 240 -11.64 -18.38 -17.51
N THR A 241 -12.09 -18.27 -16.27
CA THR A 241 -13.12 -19.14 -15.65
C THR A 241 -14.36 -18.40 -15.21
N LEU A 242 -14.54 -17.13 -15.62
CA LEU A 242 -15.66 -16.28 -15.19
C LEU A 242 -17.04 -16.86 -15.48
N VAL A 243 -17.19 -17.63 -16.55
CA VAL A 243 -18.48 -18.26 -16.92
C VAL A 243 -18.79 -19.43 -15.99
N ASN A 244 -17.79 -20.25 -15.63
CA ASN A 244 -17.99 -21.49 -14.87
C ASN A 244 -17.80 -21.31 -13.37
N ALA A 245 -16.94 -20.38 -12.96
CA ALA A 245 -16.54 -20.16 -11.57
C ALA A 245 -16.25 -18.67 -11.30
N PRO A 246 -17.26 -17.77 -11.37
CA PRO A 246 -17.07 -16.34 -11.21
C PRO A 246 -16.49 -15.97 -9.82
N TRP A 247 -16.74 -16.77 -8.79
CA TRP A 247 -16.23 -16.54 -7.42
C TRP A 247 -14.70 -16.52 -7.34
N VAL A 248 -13.99 -17.21 -8.24
CA VAL A 248 -12.52 -17.28 -8.23
C VAL A 248 -11.88 -15.91 -8.46
N ALA A 249 -12.47 -15.08 -9.37
CA ALA A 249 -12.02 -13.72 -9.61
C ALA A 249 -12.76 -12.69 -8.73
N ALA A 250 -14.06 -12.91 -8.48
CA ALA A 250 -14.88 -11.95 -7.74
C ALA A 250 -14.45 -11.81 -6.27
N ALA A 251 -14.12 -12.91 -5.58
CA ALA A 251 -13.72 -12.86 -4.19
C ALA A 251 -12.46 -11.99 -3.94
N PRO A 252 -11.32 -12.22 -4.63
CA PRO A 252 -10.16 -11.34 -4.49
C PRO A 252 -10.40 -9.94 -5.04
N GLY A 253 -11.23 -9.77 -6.08
CA GLY A 253 -11.61 -8.47 -6.60
C GLY A 253 -12.36 -7.62 -5.56
N VAL A 254 -13.36 -8.19 -4.90
CA VAL A 254 -14.10 -7.52 -3.82
C VAL A 254 -13.18 -7.20 -2.64
N ALA A 255 -12.32 -8.13 -2.22
CA ALA A 255 -11.36 -7.90 -1.15
C ALA A 255 -10.41 -6.74 -1.47
N LEU A 256 -9.90 -6.68 -2.70
CA LEU A 256 -9.05 -5.58 -3.18
C LEU A 256 -9.78 -4.24 -3.12
N VAL A 257 -11.01 -4.16 -3.65
CA VAL A 257 -11.83 -2.94 -3.62
C VAL A 257 -12.09 -2.48 -2.20
N LEU A 258 -12.50 -3.39 -1.31
CA LEU A 258 -12.76 -3.06 0.10
C LEU A 258 -11.52 -2.49 0.80
N VAL A 259 -10.35 -3.10 0.61
CA VAL A 259 -9.10 -2.62 1.22
C VAL A 259 -8.66 -1.27 0.65
N VAL A 260 -8.77 -1.06 -0.67
CA VAL A 260 -8.44 0.23 -1.30
C VAL A 260 -9.38 1.33 -0.79
N VAL A 261 -10.68 1.08 -0.75
CA VAL A 261 -11.68 2.02 -0.19
C VAL A 261 -11.41 2.27 1.29
N GLY A 262 -11.13 1.22 2.07
CA GLY A 262 -10.79 1.34 3.49
C GLY A 262 -9.56 2.21 3.73
N ALA A 263 -8.50 2.02 2.94
CA ALA A 263 -7.27 2.83 3.01
C ALA A 263 -7.54 4.30 2.63
N THR A 264 -8.35 4.54 1.61
CA THR A 264 -8.74 5.89 1.18
C THR A 264 -9.55 6.60 2.26
N LEU A 265 -10.58 5.94 2.82
CA LEU A 265 -11.41 6.51 3.89
C LEU A 265 -10.59 6.86 5.14
N LEU A 266 -9.63 5.99 5.50
CA LEU A 266 -8.72 6.26 6.60
C LEU A 266 -7.79 7.43 6.29
N GLY A 267 -7.20 7.47 5.10
CA GLY A 267 -6.32 8.54 4.65
C GLY A 267 -7.01 9.90 4.65
N ASP A 268 -8.24 9.97 4.13
CA ASP A 268 -9.05 11.20 4.14
C ASP A 268 -9.40 11.65 5.56
N ALA A 269 -9.79 10.72 6.43
CA ALA A 269 -10.09 11.04 7.82
C ALA A 269 -8.86 11.53 8.61
N VAL A 270 -7.67 10.99 8.31
CA VAL A 270 -6.40 11.47 8.87
C VAL A 270 -6.08 12.87 8.33
N ARG A 271 -6.26 13.10 7.03
CA ARG A 271 -6.08 14.41 6.39
C ARG A 271 -6.96 15.47 7.02
N ASP A 272 -8.29 15.21 7.10
CA ASP A 272 -9.27 16.15 7.65
C ASP A 272 -8.98 16.57 9.10
N ARG A 273 -8.24 15.76 9.84
CA ARG A 273 -7.83 16.05 11.22
C ARG A 273 -6.54 16.81 11.34
N LEU A 274 -5.62 16.56 10.43
CA LEU A 274 -4.30 17.19 10.44
C LEU A 274 -4.34 18.56 9.75
N ASP A 275 -5.46 18.90 9.06
CA ASP A 275 -5.67 20.20 8.42
C ASP A 275 -6.24 21.22 9.42
N PRO A 276 -5.44 22.23 9.85
CA PRO A 276 -5.88 23.26 10.79
C PRO A 276 -7.00 24.17 10.25
N SER A 277 -7.11 24.33 8.92
CA SER A 277 -8.07 25.22 8.28
C SER A 277 -9.52 24.75 8.48
N LEU A 278 -9.74 23.43 8.48
CA LEU A 278 -11.04 22.81 8.72
C LEU A 278 -11.45 22.88 10.21
N ALA A 279 -10.49 22.96 11.12
CA ALA A 279 -10.75 23.12 12.55
C ALA A 279 -11.32 24.53 12.86
N ALA A 280 -10.81 25.57 12.17
CA ALA A 280 -11.28 26.95 12.34
C ALA A 280 -12.70 27.18 11.81
N GLN A 281 -13.09 26.52 10.71
CA GLN A 281 -14.43 26.63 10.13
C GLN A 281 -15.52 25.91 10.96
N ARG A 282 -15.16 24.94 11.80
CA ARG A 282 -16.11 24.23 12.69
C ARG A 282 -16.35 24.95 14.04
N SER A 283 -15.56 25.98 14.33
CA SER A 283 -15.66 26.78 15.56
C SER A 283 -16.37 28.15 15.36
N SER A 284 -16.65 28.51 14.11
CA SER A 284 -17.51 29.66 13.72
C SER A 284 -18.93 29.22 13.46
#